data_dfdc8e4a8fc60bed760d88ecf51a040d
#
_entry.id   dfdc8e4a8fc60bed760d88ecf51a040d
#
_cell.length_a   1.000
_cell.length_b   1.000
_cell.length_c   1.000
_cell.angle_alpha   90.00
_cell.angle_beta   90.00
_cell.angle_gamma   90.00
#
_symmetry.space_group_name_H-M   'P 1'
#
loop_
_entity.id
_entity.type
_entity.pdbx_description
1 polymer ?
#
loop_
_entity_poly.entity_id
_entity_poly.type
_entity_poly.pdbx_seq_one_letter_code
_entity_poly.pdbx_strand_id
1 'polypeptide(L)'
;VGLLAVLLALAACAPAAPTATTRTEPAAGAPAAGQTAVASSATATRAAEPVTVRFGDIPSTSLAAVYIARERGYFREEGIEVHLEPFDTAESMIPALATDQLDVTGGGVNAGMFSAIARGLPIKIVAGISRNVPGMSSSALVVRKELIDSGRVRDYADLRGLRIALVSKTSGLGAEFYRVLDLGGLTEQDVDFKQLSFPDATIALTNGAIDAGILTEPFVARLVQSGAGVRWKGADEIYPEHQITALLYGPGFRERYPEAAVGFIKAYIRGAREYNAIMNSDDRTPVYRILTEYTPIKDLSIYPVMHPSGIHPDAALNVQSLEADQDLWARLGYIPQKADLQTAIDLQYWQEALRRLDGQR
;
A
#
# COMPACT_ATOMS: atom_id res chain seq x y z
N VAL A 1 -1.10 -2.20 -56.07
CA VAL A 1 -1.14 -3.41 -56.87
C VAL A 1 -0.89 -4.59 -55.96
N GLY A 2 -1.88 -5.53 -55.85
CA GLY A 2 -1.67 -6.87 -55.31
C GLY A 2 -2.46 -7.22 -54.02
N LEU A 3 -3.78 -7.37 -54.12
CA LEU A 3 -4.60 -8.20 -53.20
C LEU A 3 -4.19 -9.64 -53.37
N LEU A 4 -4.03 -10.36 -52.26
CA LEU A 4 -4.13 -11.81 -52.25
C LEU A 4 -4.97 -12.23 -51.05
N ALA A 5 -6.20 -12.66 -51.36
CA ALA A 5 -7.14 -13.34 -50.44
C ALA A 5 -6.82 -14.81 -50.42
N VAL A 6 -6.72 -15.42 -49.25
CA VAL A 6 -6.69 -16.86 -49.06
C VAL A 6 -7.88 -17.27 -48.19
N LEU A 7 -8.85 -17.90 -48.85
CA LEU A 7 -9.93 -18.68 -48.23
C LEU A 7 -9.36 -20.03 -47.78
N LEU A 8 -9.62 -20.44 -46.54
CA LEU A 8 -9.49 -21.83 -46.10
C LEU A 8 -10.78 -22.28 -45.45
N ALA A 9 -11.24 -23.45 -45.96
CA ALA A 9 -12.52 -24.08 -45.69
C ALA A 9 -12.59 -24.78 -44.34
N LEU A 10 -13.77 -24.73 -43.72
CA LEU A 10 -14.17 -25.53 -42.57
C LEU A 10 -14.42 -27.00 -42.99
N ALA A 11 -13.84 -27.93 -42.22
CA ALA A 11 -14.28 -29.30 -42.19
C ALA A 11 -14.77 -29.65 -40.77
N ALA A 12 -16.05 -29.95 -40.64
CA ALA A 12 -16.70 -30.44 -39.44
C ALA A 12 -16.49 -31.95 -39.31
N CYS A 13 -16.08 -32.42 -38.14
CA CYS A 13 -16.18 -33.81 -37.69
C CYS A 13 -16.87 -33.85 -36.33
N ALA A 14 -18.07 -34.45 -36.29
CA ALA A 14 -18.79 -34.82 -35.09
C ALA A 14 -18.40 -36.25 -34.67
N PRO A 15 -18.27 -36.58 -33.38
CA PRO A 15 -18.20 -37.96 -32.93
C PRO A 15 -19.57 -38.45 -32.40
N ALA A 16 -19.83 -39.72 -32.67
CA ALA A 16 -21.06 -40.49 -32.39
C ALA A 16 -21.16 -40.87 -30.90
N ALA A 17 -22.43 -41.01 -30.47
CA ALA A 17 -22.82 -41.52 -29.15
C ALA A 17 -22.71 -43.05 -29.05
N PRO A 18 -22.42 -43.63 -27.89
CA PRO A 18 -22.58 -45.09 -27.67
C PRO A 18 -23.94 -45.44 -27.05
N THR A 19 -24.47 -46.51 -27.56
CA THR A 19 -25.73 -47.19 -27.26
C THR A 19 -25.77 -47.81 -25.85
N ALA A 20 -26.96 -47.77 -25.25
CA ALA A 20 -27.35 -48.44 -24.02
C ALA A 20 -27.53 -49.95 -24.22
N THR A 21 -27.03 -50.76 -23.29
CA THR A 21 -27.37 -52.18 -23.17
C THR A 21 -28.04 -52.43 -21.83
N THR A 22 -29.31 -52.82 -21.92
CA THR A 22 -30.15 -53.33 -20.83
C THR A 22 -29.74 -54.79 -20.49
N ARG A 23 -29.66 -55.10 -19.20
CA ARG A 23 -29.66 -56.48 -18.72
C ARG A 23 -30.48 -56.63 -17.44
N THR A 24 -31.37 -57.60 -17.53
CA THR A 24 -32.47 -58.07 -16.70
C THR A 24 -32.03 -58.61 -15.32
N GLU A 25 -32.90 -58.40 -14.34
CA GLU A 25 -32.96 -59.05 -13.01
C GLU A 25 -33.23 -60.55 -13.08
N PRO A 26 -32.92 -61.28 -11.97
CA PRO A 26 -34.04 -61.87 -11.23
C PRO A 26 -33.95 -61.80 -9.69
N ALA A 27 -35.14 -61.98 -9.13
CA ALA A 27 -35.58 -61.68 -7.78
C ALA A 27 -35.24 -62.75 -6.70
N ALA A 28 -35.52 -62.34 -5.48
CA ALA A 28 -36.00 -63.02 -4.30
C ALA A 28 -35.06 -63.46 -3.18
N GLY A 29 -35.36 -62.92 -1.98
CA GLY A 29 -34.88 -63.43 -0.72
C GLY A 29 -35.00 -62.43 0.42
N ALA A 30 -36.12 -62.30 1.13
CA ALA A 30 -36.29 -61.66 2.42
C ALA A 30 -36.22 -62.73 3.56
N PRO A 31 -36.24 -62.35 4.89
CA PRO A 31 -35.84 -61.13 5.61
C PRO A 31 -34.91 -61.46 6.81
N ALA A 32 -34.20 -60.50 7.34
CA ALA A 32 -33.66 -60.57 8.72
C ALA A 32 -33.59 -59.19 9.35
N ALA A 33 -33.96 -59.17 10.62
CA ALA A 33 -34.29 -58.10 11.51
C ALA A 33 -33.27 -57.02 11.78
N GLY A 34 -33.76 -55.84 11.90
CA GLY A 34 -33.54 -54.81 12.89
C GLY A 34 -32.13 -54.49 13.41
N GLN A 35 -31.54 -53.41 12.88
CA GLN A 35 -30.75 -52.49 13.68
C GLN A 35 -30.96 -51.07 13.18
N THR A 36 -31.67 -50.29 14.01
CA THR A 36 -31.84 -48.83 13.82
C THR A 36 -30.49 -48.18 14.04
N ALA A 37 -29.72 -48.00 12.99
CA ALA A 37 -28.59 -47.11 13.01
C ALA A 37 -29.13 -45.69 12.99
N VAL A 38 -29.06 -44.99 14.14
CA VAL A 38 -29.22 -43.56 14.22
C VAL A 38 -28.09 -42.93 13.40
N ALA A 39 -28.40 -42.59 12.17
CA ALA A 39 -27.51 -41.80 11.31
C ALA A 39 -27.40 -40.43 11.97
N SER A 40 -26.33 -40.24 12.76
CA SER A 40 -25.87 -38.92 13.18
C SER A 40 -25.47 -38.18 11.90
N SER A 41 -26.41 -37.39 11.37
CA SER A 41 -26.11 -36.41 10.31
C SER A 41 -25.22 -35.33 10.91
N ALA A 42 -23.92 -35.62 11.00
CA ALA A 42 -22.95 -34.55 11.10
C ALA A 42 -23.09 -33.74 9.82
N THR A 43 -23.87 -32.68 9.89
CA THR A 43 -23.88 -31.62 8.87
C THR A 43 -22.48 -31.06 8.84
N ALA A 44 -21.62 -31.58 7.97
CA ALA A 44 -20.38 -30.97 7.64
C ALA A 44 -20.72 -29.54 7.15
N THR A 45 -20.57 -28.57 7.99
CA THR A 45 -20.65 -27.16 7.60
C THR A 45 -19.62 -26.98 6.50
N ARG A 46 -20.09 -26.95 5.26
CA ARG A 46 -19.24 -26.64 4.10
C ARG A 46 -18.59 -25.29 4.43
N ALA A 47 -17.27 -25.31 4.62
CA ALA A 47 -16.53 -24.09 4.85
C ALA A 47 -16.90 -23.12 3.72
N ALA A 48 -17.38 -21.93 4.06
CA ALA A 48 -17.72 -20.92 3.07
C ALA A 48 -16.48 -20.66 2.22
N GLU A 49 -16.66 -20.55 0.90
CA GLU A 49 -15.58 -20.20 0.01
C GLU A 49 -14.99 -18.85 0.44
N PRO A 50 -13.65 -18.69 0.46
CA PRO A 50 -13.03 -17.46 0.88
C PRO A 50 -13.42 -16.30 -0.04
N VAL A 51 -13.60 -15.10 0.54
CA VAL A 51 -13.83 -13.89 -0.22
C VAL A 51 -12.52 -13.49 -0.88
N THR A 52 -12.48 -13.47 -2.21
CA THR A 52 -11.34 -12.95 -2.97
C THR A 52 -11.34 -11.43 -2.88
N VAL A 53 -10.21 -10.87 -2.44
CA VAL A 53 -9.98 -9.41 -2.34
C VAL A 53 -8.86 -9.02 -3.30
N ARG A 54 -9.18 -8.20 -4.29
CA ARG A 54 -8.22 -7.61 -5.23
C ARG A 54 -7.62 -6.37 -4.55
N PHE A 55 -6.35 -6.48 -4.18
CA PHE A 55 -5.61 -5.43 -3.49
C PHE A 55 -4.68 -4.72 -4.46
N GLY A 56 -4.94 -3.44 -4.73
CA GLY A 56 -4.03 -2.59 -5.52
C GLY A 56 -2.73 -2.37 -4.77
N ASP A 57 -1.62 -2.83 -5.35
CA ASP A 57 -0.30 -2.89 -4.74
C ASP A 57 0.71 -2.02 -5.50
N ILE A 58 1.39 -1.12 -4.77
CA ILE A 58 2.64 -0.50 -5.21
C ILE A 58 3.73 -1.08 -4.32
N PRO A 59 4.51 -2.07 -4.83
CA PRO A 59 5.45 -2.82 -4.00
C PRO A 59 6.45 -1.92 -3.27
N SER A 60 6.31 -1.80 -1.95
CA SER A 60 7.13 -0.92 -1.11
C SER A 60 7.23 -1.41 0.33
N THR A 61 8.20 -0.88 1.07
CA THR A 61 8.36 -1.18 2.50
C THR A 61 7.21 -0.65 3.36
N SER A 62 6.45 0.32 2.86
CA SER A 62 5.26 0.85 3.55
C SER A 62 4.13 -0.17 3.67
N LEU A 63 4.08 -1.17 2.78
CA LEU A 63 3.08 -2.24 2.80
C LEU A 63 3.52 -3.49 3.59
N ALA A 64 4.62 -3.42 4.34
CA ALA A 64 5.17 -4.56 5.10
C ALA A 64 4.12 -5.30 5.92
N ALA A 65 3.22 -4.58 6.61
CA ALA A 65 2.17 -5.19 7.42
C ALA A 65 1.15 -6.00 6.60
N VAL A 66 0.84 -5.58 5.36
CA VAL A 66 -0.01 -6.32 4.43
C VAL A 66 0.67 -7.62 4.01
N TYR A 67 1.96 -7.55 3.66
CA TYR A 67 2.73 -8.73 3.26
C TYR A 67 2.92 -9.71 4.41
N ILE A 68 3.19 -9.23 5.63
CA ILE A 68 3.24 -10.06 6.83
C ILE A 68 1.89 -10.75 7.07
N ALA A 69 0.78 -10.01 7.03
CA ALA A 69 -0.54 -10.58 7.23
C ALA A 69 -0.88 -11.66 6.20
N ARG A 70 -0.43 -11.49 4.95
CA ARG A 70 -0.58 -12.49 3.89
C ARG A 70 0.27 -13.73 4.15
N GLU A 71 1.57 -13.57 4.43
CA GLU A 71 2.50 -14.67 4.69
C GLU A 71 2.14 -15.48 5.93
N ARG A 72 1.68 -14.80 6.99
CA ARG A 72 1.22 -15.45 8.23
C ARG A 72 -0.14 -16.11 8.11
N GLY A 73 -0.85 -15.89 6.99
CA GLY A 73 -2.20 -16.43 6.79
C GLY A 73 -3.29 -15.71 7.57
N TYR A 74 -3.03 -14.51 8.11
CA TYR A 74 -4.01 -13.76 8.91
C TYR A 74 -5.25 -13.41 8.10
N PHE A 75 -5.12 -13.12 6.80
CA PHE A 75 -6.28 -12.94 5.92
C PHE A 75 -7.08 -14.22 5.74
N ARG A 76 -6.41 -15.38 5.57
CA ARG A 76 -7.09 -16.67 5.42
C ARG A 76 -7.86 -17.08 6.68
N GLU A 77 -7.36 -16.74 7.87
CA GLU A 77 -8.07 -16.96 9.13
C GLU A 77 -9.38 -16.15 9.21
N GLU A 78 -9.45 -15.01 8.50
CA GLU A 78 -10.67 -14.21 8.35
C GLU A 78 -11.51 -14.61 7.12
N GLY A 79 -11.19 -15.74 6.47
CA GLY A 79 -11.91 -16.20 5.28
C GLY A 79 -11.66 -15.35 4.03
N ILE A 80 -10.49 -14.73 3.92
CA ILE A 80 -10.12 -13.83 2.83
C ILE A 80 -8.91 -14.38 2.07
N GLU A 81 -9.00 -14.37 0.73
CA GLU A 81 -7.87 -14.60 -0.17
C GLU A 81 -7.47 -13.28 -0.84
N VAL A 82 -6.25 -12.79 -0.56
CA VAL A 82 -5.76 -11.51 -1.09
C VAL A 82 -4.96 -11.74 -2.37
N HIS A 83 -5.44 -11.15 -3.48
CA HIS A 83 -4.73 -11.07 -4.75
C HIS A 83 -4.09 -9.69 -4.89
N LEU A 84 -2.76 -9.63 -4.99
CA LEU A 84 -2.03 -8.39 -5.20
C LEU A 84 -2.04 -8.04 -6.68
N GLU A 85 -2.58 -6.88 -7.01
CA GLU A 85 -2.64 -6.33 -8.37
C GLU A 85 -1.62 -5.20 -8.48
N PRO A 86 -0.54 -5.34 -9.26
CA PRO A 86 0.52 -4.34 -9.33
C PRO A 86 0.09 -3.09 -10.08
N PHE A 87 0.45 -1.93 -9.53
CA PHE A 87 0.26 -0.60 -10.12
C PHE A 87 1.54 0.22 -10.04
N ASP A 88 1.72 1.14 -10.98
CA ASP A 88 2.89 2.02 -11.00
C ASP A 88 2.70 3.27 -10.13
N THR A 89 1.47 3.75 -9.97
CA THR A 89 1.14 4.97 -9.21
C THR A 89 -0.14 4.82 -8.38
N ALA A 90 -0.22 5.59 -7.29
CA ALA A 90 -1.42 5.64 -6.45
C ALA A 90 -2.62 6.25 -7.21
N GLU A 91 -2.37 7.20 -8.09
CA GLU A 91 -3.41 7.87 -8.88
C GLU A 91 -4.12 6.90 -9.83
N SER A 92 -3.38 5.93 -10.40
CA SER A 92 -3.95 4.93 -11.33
C SER A 92 -4.86 3.92 -10.64
N MET A 93 -4.70 3.69 -9.33
CA MET A 93 -5.57 2.80 -8.53
C MET A 93 -6.95 3.41 -8.24
N ILE A 94 -7.07 4.74 -8.16
CA ILE A 94 -8.30 5.42 -7.74
C ILE A 94 -9.49 5.11 -8.66
N PRO A 95 -9.40 5.22 -10.00
CA PRO A 95 -10.50 4.83 -10.89
C PRO A 95 -10.86 3.35 -10.78
N ALA A 96 -9.86 2.46 -10.69
CA ALA A 96 -10.08 1.02 -10.56
C ALA A 96 -10.82 0.66 -9.26
N LEU A 97 -10.48 1.34 -8.15
CA LEU A 97 -11.16 1.19 -6.87
C LEU A 97 -12.61 1.71 -6.92
N ALA A 98 -12.82 2.87 -7.54
CA ALA A 98 -14.16 3.49 -7.65
C ALA A 98 -15.13 2.71 -8.55
N THR A 99 -14.61 1.88 -9.46
CA THR A 99 -15.39 1.07 -10.42
C THR A 99 -15.41 -0.43 -10.11
N ASP A 100 -15.05 -0.80 -8.87
CA ASP A 100 -15.02 -2.21 -8.41
C ASP A 100 -14.08 -3.13 -9.23
N GLN A 101 -13.08 -2.58 -9.91
CA GLN A 101 -11.98 -3.36 -10.48
C GLN A 101 -10.96 -3.75 -9.41
N LEU A 102 -10.83 -2.92 -8.36
CA LEU A 102 -10.16 -3.22 -7.10
C LEU A 102 -11.16 -3.19 -5.96
N ASP A 103 -10.89 -3.95 -4.92
CA ASP A 103 -11.68 -3.99 -3.69
C ASP A 103 -11.05 -3.13 -2.60
N VAL A 104 -9.74 -3.20 -2.49
CA VAL A 104 -8.92 -2.51 -1.47
C VAL A 104 -7.65 -1.98 -2.11
N THR A 105 -7.11 -0.88 -1.60
CA THR A 105 -5.74 -0.46 -1.95
C THR A 105 -5.04 0.21 -0.79
N GLY A 106 -3.71 0.05 -0.74
CA GLY A 106 -2.81 0.86 0.06
C GLY A 106 -2.36 2.08 -0.75
N GLY A 107 -3.18 3.16 -0.74
CA GLY A 107 -2.93 4.34 -1.56
C GLY A 107 -2.08 5.40 -0.86
N GLY A 108 -1.16 6.04 -1.60
CA GLY A 108 -0.47 7.24 -1.12
C GLY A 108 -1.44 8.41 -0.95
N VAL A 109 -1.30 9.14 0.16
CA VAL A 109 -2.03 10.40 0.38
C VAL A 109 -1.47 11.44 -0.60
N ASN A 110 -2.33 11.97 -1.48
CA ASN A 110 -1.92 12.90 -2.53
C ASN A 110 -3.09 13.77 -3.00
N ALA A 111 -2.79 14.83 -3.74
CA ALA A 111 -3.78 15.76 -4.27
C ALA A 111 -4.80 15.08 -5.21
N GLY A 112 -4.38 14.06 -5.96
CA GLY A 112 -5.25 13.29 -6.85
C GLY A 112 -6.34 12.53 -6.10
N MET A 113 -6.01 11.91 -4.96
CA MET A 113 -6.97 11.24 -4.08
C MET A 113 -8.02 12.22 -3.57
N PHE A 114 -7.61 13.38 -3.03
CA PHE A 114 -8.56 14.39 -2.53
C PHE A 114 -9.43 14.94 -3.67
N SER A 115 -8.85 15.19 -4.83
CA SER A 115 -9.62 15.65 -6.00
C SER A 115 -10.64 14.61 -6.46
N ALA A 116 -10.32 13.33 -6.40
CA ALA A 116 -11.25 12.26 -6.75
C ALA A 116 -12.42 12.18 -5.75
N ILE A 117 -12.13 12.23 -4.45
CA ILE A 117 -13.14 12.24 -3.38
C ILE A 117 -14.03 13.49 -3.52
N ALA A 118 -13.44 14.67 -3.73
CA ALA A 118 -14.18 15.91 -3.90
C ALA A 118 -15.15 15.90 -5.10
N ARG A 119 -14.82 15.11 -6.15
CA ARG A 119 -15.71 14.87 -7.30
C ARG A 119 -16.77 13.80 -7.05
N GLY A 120 -16.83 13.26 -5.84
CA GLY A 120 -17.86 12.29 -5.44
C GLY A 120 -17.56 10.85 -5.80
N LEU A 121 -16.29 10.48 -6.07
CA LEU A 121 -15.94 9.06 -6.24
C LEU A 121 -16.24 8.31 -4.94
N PRO A 122 -16.94 7.16 -4.99
CA PRO A 122 -17.49 6.47 -3.81
C PRO A 122 -16.44 5.61 -3.08
N ILE A 123 -15.22 6.13 -2.92
CA ILE A 123 -14.14 5.49 -2.17
C ILE A 123 -14.13 5.97 -0.71
N LYS A 124 -13.67 5.12 0.21
CA LYS A 124 -13.55 5.46 1.63
C LYS A 124 -12.16 5.24 2.15
N ILE A 125 -11.67 6.17 2.97
CA ILE A 125 -10.45 6.04 3.76
C ILE A 125 -10.85 5.32 5.06
N VAL A 126 -10.29 4.14 5.32
CA VAL A 126 -10.78 3.26 6.40
C VAL A 126 -9.76 3.00 7.49
N ALA A 127 -8.46 3.17 7.23
CA ALA A 127 -7.38 3.02 8.22
C ALA A 127 -6.09 3.69 7.74
N GLY A 128 -5.13 3.89 8.64
CA GLY A 128 -3.77 4.29 8.30
C GLY A 128 -2.92 3.08 7.87
N ILE A 129 -1.94 3.32 6.99
CA ILE A 129 -0.93 2.32 6.63
C ILE A 129 0.43 2.79 7.15
N SER A 130 1.07 3.74 6.48
CA SER A 130 2.34 4.26 6.93
C SER A 130 2.27 5.74 7.26
N ARG A 131 3.03 6.12 8.28
CA ARG A 131 3.21 7.50 8.71
C ARG A 131 4.61 7.72 9.28
N ASN A 132 5.03 8.96 9.36
CA ASN A 132 6.31 9.31 9.97
C ASN A 132 6.19 9.19 11.49
N VAL A 133 6.84 8.19 12.08
CA VAL A 133 6.96 8.07 13.54
C VAL A 133 8.43 8.24 13.96
N PRO A 134 8.73 8.72 15.16
CA PRO A 134 10.11 8.95 15.59
C PRO A 134 11.02 7.73 15.36
N GLY A 135 12.11 7.92 14.61
CA GLY A 135 13.07 6.88 14.25
C GLY A 135 12.61 5.90 13.16
N MET A 136 11.39 6.02 12.66
CA MET A 136 10.82 5.19 11.60
C MET A 136 10.23 6.06 10.49
N SER A 137 11.08 6.45 9.55
CA SER A 137 10.68 7.20 8.37
C SER A 137 11.52 6.77 7.18
N SER A 138 10.88 6.19 6.18
CA SER A 138 11.54 5.74 4.95
C SER A 138 11.88 6.87 4.00
N SER A 139 11.43 8.10 4.25
CA SER A 139 11.79 9.28 3.47
C SER A 139 12.69 10.24 4.26
N ALA A 140 13.47 11.04 3.54
CA ALA A 140 14.37 12.02 4.11
C ALA A 140 14.73 13.14 3.13
N LEU A 141 15.08 14.30 3.67
CA LEU A 141 15.85 15.30 2.95
C LEU A 141 17.31 14.85 2.96
N VAL A 142 17.79 14.42 1.78
CA VAL A 142 19.19 14.09 1.54
C VAL A 142 19.87 15.33 0.97
N VAL A 143 20.98 15.70 1.56
CA VAL A 143 21.84 16.82 1.11
C VAL A 143 23.17 16.27 0.67
N ARG A 144 23.75 16.80 -0.40
CA ARG A 144 25.08 16.42 -0.88
C ARG A 144 26.10 16.59 0.23
N LYS A 145 26.91 15.55 0.45
CA LYS A 145 27.83 15.47 1.59
C LYS A 145 28.78 16.67 1.67
N GLU A 146 29.30 17.13 0.53
CA GLU A 146 30.18 18.30 0.44
C GLU A 146 29.57 19.58 1.03
N LEU A 147 28.25 19.79 0.88
CA LEU A 147 27.57 20.97 1.41
C LEU A 147 27.40 20.90 2.93
N ILE A 148 27.32 19.70 3.48
CA ILE A 148 27.30 19.49 4.93
C ILE A 148 28.70 19.64 5.51
N ASP A 149 29.72 18.98 4.92
CA ASP A 149 31.11 19.00 5.40
C ASP A 149 31.70 20.41 5.36
N SER A 150 31.38 21.19 4.33
CA SER A 150 31.84 22.60 4.22
C SER A 150 31.08 23.57 5.15
N GLY A 151 30.00 23.11 5.77
CA GLY A 151 29.12 23.95 6.57
C GLY A 151 28.30 24.95 5.75
N ARG A 152 28.13 24.72 4.43
CA ARG A 152 27.25 25.53 3.57
C ARG A 152 25.78 25.32 3.94
N VAL A 153 25.40 24.09 4.38
CA VAL A 153 24.07 23.75 4.87
C VAL A 153 24.16 23.34 6.34
N ARG A 154 23.57 24.13 7.22
CA ARG A 154 23.49 23.92 8.68
C ARG A 154 22.05 23.99 9.17
N ASP A 155 21.22 24.81 8.48
CA ASP A 155 19.82 25.04 8.83
C ASP A 155 18.95 24.99 7.55
N TYR A 156 17.65 24.85 7.71
CA TYR A 156 16.69 24.83 6.60
C TYR A 156 16.75 26.11 5.76
N ALA A 157 17.03 27.29 6.38
CA ALA A 157 17.18 28.54 5.65
C ALA A 157 18.35 28.52 4.65
N ASP A 158 19.37 27.69 4.88
CA ASP A 158 20.54 27.54 4.02
C ASP A 158 20.24 26.82 2.70
N LEU A 159 19.03 26.26 2.57
CA LEU A 159 18.55 25.66 1.31
C LEU A 159 18.25 26.69 0.23
N ARG A 160 18.24 28.00 0.56
CA ARG A 160 18.03 29.09 -0.38
C ARG A 160 19.02 29.02 -1.55
N GLY A 161 18.48 29.04 -2.76
CA GLY A 161 19.22 28.98 -4.02
C GLY A 161 19.75 27.61 -4.39
N LEU A 162 19.47 26.56 -3.59
CA LEU A 162 19.88 25.20 -3.91
C LEU A 162 18.95 24.55 -4.91
N ARG A 163 19.51 23.62 -5.69
CA ARG A 163 18.78 22.74 -6.62
C ARG A 163 18.27 21.56 -5.84
N ILE A 164 16.94 21.47 -5.68
CA ILE A 164 16.30 20.45 -4.85
C ILE A 164 15.41 19.55 -5.72
N ALA A 165 15.68 18.24 -5.69
CA ALA A 165 14.89 17.26 -6.41
C ALA A 165 13.72 16.72 -5.59
N LEU A 166 12.61 16.47 -6.27
CA LEU A 166 11.41 15.83 -5.76
C LEU A 166 10.68 15.13 -6.91
N VAL A 167 10.10 13.96 -6.65
CA VAL A 167 9.37 13.19 -7.65
C VAL A 167 8.06 13.88 -8.08
N SER A 168 7.33 14.47 -7.14
CA SER A 168 6.05 15.16 -7.41
C SER A 168 5.68 16.09 -6.26
N LYS A 169 5.29 17.32 -6.57
CA LYS A 169 4.79 18.31 -5.60
C LYS A 169 3.42 17.95 -5.01
N THR A 170 2.67 17.10 -5.69
CA THR A 170 1.30 16.71 -5.30
C THR A 170 1.24 15.39 -4.53
N SER A 171 2.40 14.78 -4.25
CA SER A 171 2.52 13.57 -3.43
C SER A 171 2.75 13.90 -1.95
N GLY A 172 2.67 12.89 -1.06
CA GLY A 172 3.04 13.05 0.34
C GLY A 172 4.46 13.59 0.53
N LEU A 173 5.43 13.16 -0.30
CA LEU A 173 6.79 13.74 -0.29
C LEU A 173 6.78 15.23 -0.71
N GLY A 174 5.80 15.65 -1.54
CA GLY A 174 5.57 17.06 -1.82
C GLY A 174 5.14 17.85 -0.59
N ALA A 175 4.27 17.29 0.24
CA ALA A 175 3.91 17.92 1.52
C ALA A 175 5.13 18.04 2.45
N GLU A 176 6.00 17.00 2.51
CA GLU A 176 7.27 17.07 3.25
C GLU A 176 8.20 18.17 2.69
N PHE A 177 8.28 18.31 1.35
CA PHE A 177 9.06 19.37 0.72
C PHE A 177 8.58 20.77 1.11
N TYR A 178 7.27 21.02 1.06
CA TYR A 178 6.73 22.32 1.47
C TYR A 178 6.93 22.55 2.97
N ARG A 179 6.88 21.51 3.80
CA ARG A 179 7.22 21.61 5.21
C ARG A 179 8.69 21.98 5.44
N VAL A 180 9.62 21.46 4.64
CA VAL A 180 11.04 21.85 4.64
C VAL A 180 11.20 23.34 4.34
N LEU A 181 10.48 23.85 3.32
CA LEU A 181 10.50 25.27 2.97
C LEU A 181 9.95 26.13 4.12
N ASP A 182 8.80 25.75 4.69
CA ASP A 182 8.19 26.45 5.83
C ASP A 182 9.16 26.54 7.03
N LEU A 183 9.86 25.44 7.36
CA LEU A 183 10.85 25.41 8.45
C LEU A 183 12.03 26.33 8.22
N GLY A 184 12.41 26.57 6.96
CA GLY A 184 13.47 27.50 6.57
C GLY A 184 13.02 28.95 6.34
N GLY A 185 11.73 29.24 6.50
CA GLY A 185 11.18 30.54 6.11
C GLY A 185 11.34 30.82 4.61
N LEU A 186 11.26 29.76 3.80
CA LEU A 186 11.46 29.78 2.35
C LEU A 186 10.14 29.59 1.62
N THR A 187 10.13 30.02 0.38
CA THR A 187 9.08 29.76 -0.60
C THR A 187 9.63 28.95 -1.75
N GLU A 188 8.77 28.48 -2.63
CA GLU A 188 9.18 27.72 -3.81
C GLU A 188 10.11 28.54 -4.75
N GLN A 189 9.97 29.87 -4.76
CA GLN A 189 10.82 30.77 -5.55
C GLN A 189 12.22 30.91 -4.99
N ASP A 190 12.43 30.54 -3.73
CA ASP A 190 13.72 30.62 -3.07
C ASP A 190 14.65 29.44 -3.37
N VAL A 191 14.16 28.40 -4.05
CA VAL A 191 14.90 27.18 -4.41
C VAL A 191 14.76 26.87 -5.90
N ASP A 192 15.75 26.18 -6.48
CA ASP A 192 15.65 25.70 -7.86
C ASP A 192 15.09 24.26 -7.87
N PHE A 193 13.78 24.15 -7.96
CA PHE A 193 13.08 22.87 -7.97
C PHE A 193 13.36 22.06 -9.23
N LYS A 194 13.67 20.77 -9.06
CA LYS A 194 13.87 19.79 -10.14
C LYS A 194 12.93 18.60 -9.95
N GLN A 195 12.07 18.36 -10.93
CA GLN A 195 11.25 17.14 -10.92
C GLN A 195 12.06 15.98 -11.51
N LEU A 196 12.45 15.03 -10.66
CA LEU A 196 13.24 13.87 -11.03
C LEU A 196 12.68 12.60 -10.40
N SER A 197 12.80 11.47 -11.11
CA SER A 197 12.59 10.15 -10.53
C SER A 197 13.63 9.86 -9.44
N PHE A 198 13.38 8.91 -8.54
CA PHE A 198 14.36 8.57 -7.50
C PHE A 198 15.71 8.07 -8.06
N PRO A 199 15.74 7.20 -9.10
CA PRO A 199 17.01 6.84 -9.75
C PRO A 199 17.74 8.05 -10.33
N ASP A 200 17.03 8.93 -11.06
CA ASP A 200 17.64 10.12 -11.68
C ASP A 200 18.15 11.11 -10.63
N ALA A 201 17.39 11.35 -9.55
CA ALA A 201 17.79 12.20 -8.45
C ALA A 201 19.04 11.63 -7.73
N THR A 202 19.14 10.29 -7.60
CA THR A 202 20.34 9.63 -7.05
C THR A 202 21.57 9.90 -7.91
N ILE A 203 21.45 9.75 -9.21
CA ILE A 203 22.54 10.05 -10.17
C ILE A 203 22.89 11.53 -10.12
N ALA A 204 21.88 12.42 -10.13
CA ALA A 204 22.08 13.87 -10.13
C ALA A 204 22.73 14.38 -8.84
N LEU A 205 22.40 13.82 -7.67
CA LEU A 205 23.09 14.10 -6.40
C LEU A 205 24.56 13.65 -6.44
N THR A 206 24.81 12.44 -6.95
CA THR A 206 26.16 11.86 -7.01
C THR A 206 27.09 12.66 -7.90
N ASN A 207 26.61 13.17 -9.03
CA ASN A 207 27.42 13.94 -9.98
C ASN A 207 27.38 15.47 -9.73
N GLY A 208 26.67 15.93 -8.69
CA GLY A 208 26.57 17.36 -8.34
C GLY A 208 25.64 18.20 -9.25
N ALA A 209 24.79 17.56 -10.05
CA ALA A 209 23.79 18.27 -10.85
C ALA A 209 22.64 18.84 -10.00
N ILE A 210 22.38 18.26 -8.82
CA ILE A 210 21.50 18.81 -7.79
C ILE A 210 22.21 18.83 -6.44
N ASP A 211 21.69 19.60 -5.49
CA ASP A 211 22.30 19.87 -4.19
C ASP A 211 21.62 19.11 -3.04
N ALA A 212 20.32 18.88 -3.17
CA ALA A 212 19.50 18.14 -2.21
C ALA A 212 18.33 17.44 -2.89
N GLY A 213 17.64 16.56 -2.16
CA GLY A 213 16.40 15.92 -2.65
C GLY A 213 15.58 15.30 -1.52
N ILE A 214 14.26 15.32 -1.65
CA ILE A 214 13.39 14.51 -0.83
C ILE A 214 13.28 13.13 -1.47
N LEU A 215 13.90 12.16 -0.84
CA LEU A 215 14.05 10.79 -1.35
C LEU A 215 13.48 9.78 -0.38
N THR A 216 13.23 8.57 -0.87
CA THR A 216 12.79 7.44 -0.05
C THR A 216 13.79 6.29 -0.13
N GLU A 217 13.69 5.35 0.80
CA GLU A 217 14.47 4.11 0.74
C GLU A 217 14.09 3.27 -0.50
N PRO A 218 15.04 2.54 -1.11
CA PRO A 218 16.45 2.34 -0.72
C PRO A 218 17.42 3.41 -1.25
N PHE A 219 16.94 4.47 -1.91
CA PHE A 219 17.78 5.49 -2.54
C PHE A 219 18.53 6.33 -1.52
N VAL A 220 17.92 6.61 -0.36
CA VAL A 220 18.58 7.28 0.76
C VAL A 220 19.79 6.47 1.24
N ALA A 221 19.58 5.19 1.55
CA ALA A 221 20.66 4.30 2.02
C ALA A 221 21.80 4.20 1.00
N ARG A 222 21.48 4.05 -0.30
CA ARG A 222 22.50 3.99 -1.37
C ARG A 222 23.34 5.26 -1.48
N LEU A 223 22.73 6.43 -1.38
CA LEU A 223 23.43 7.71 -1.41
C LEU A 223 24.35 7.89 -0.18
N VAL A 224 23.90 7.48 1.00
CA VAL A 224 24.71 7.53 2.22
C VAL A 224 25.87 6.55 2.13
N GLN A 225 25.65 5.30 1.69
CA GLN A 225 26.71 4.30 1.54
C GLN A 225 27.76 4.69 0.50
N SER A 226 27.34 5.33 -0.60
CA SER A 226 28.30 5.84 -1.61
C SER A 226 29.10 7.04 -1.15
N GLY A 227 28.72 7.67 -0.04
CA GLY A 227 29.32 8.92 0.44
C GLY A 227 28.95 10.16 -0.37
N ALA A 228 28.01 10.05 -1.32
CA ALA A 228 27.58 11.18 -2.14
C ALA A 228 26.60 12.10 -1.40
N GLY A 229 25.81 11.56 -0.47
CA GLY A 229 24.80 12.29 0.28
C GLY A 229 24.79 11.98 1.77
N VAL A 230 24.19 12.86 2.52
CA VAL A 230 23.91 12.70 3.96
C VAL A 230 22.39 12.71 4.13
N ARG A 231 21.84 11.73 4.84
CA ARG A 231 20.46 11.81 5.37
C ARG A 231 20.43 12.92 6.41
N TRP A 232 20.25 14.16 5.94
CA TRP A 232 20.40 15.33 6.81
C TRP A 232 19.25 15.47 7.79
N LYS A 233 18.02 15.29 7.31
CA LYS A 233 16.80 15.27 8.11
C LYS A 233 15.88 14.15 7.67
N GLY A 234 15.45 13.32 8.61
CA GLY A 234 14.40 12.37 8.38
C GLY A 234 13.03 13.03 8.25
N ALA A 235 12.11 12.43 7.53
CA ALA A 235 10.77 12.98 7.42
C ALA A 235 10.02 12.97 8.77
N ASP A 236 10.39 12.08 9.69
CA ASP A 236 9.92 12.09 11.08
C ASP A 236 10.35 13.33 11.87
N GLU A 237 11.46 13.97 11.50
CA GLU A 237 11.90 15.26 12.03
C GLU A 237 11.26 16.45 11.29
N ILE A 238 11.04 16.32 9.97
CA ILE A 238 10.49 17.37 9.09
C ILE A 238 8.99 17.54 9.33
N TYR A 239 8.27 16.44 9.27
CA TYR A 239 6.81 16.39 9.38
C TYR A 239 6.39 15.20 10.26
N PRO A 240 6.53 15.33 11.61
CA PRO A 240 6.15 14.28 12.55
C PRO A 240 4.69 13.86 12.37
N GLU A 241 4.43 12.57 12.52
CA GLU A 241 3.09 11.97 12.42
C GLU A 241 2.39 12.14 11.06
N HIS A 242 3.11 12.58 10.01
CA HIS A 242 2.58 12.73 8.66
C HIS A 242 2.06 11.41 8.12
N GLN A 243 0.79 11.37 7.70
CA GLN A 243 0.16 10.18 7.10
C GLN A 243 0.56 10.05 5.64
N ILE A 244 1.45 9.11 5.34
CA ILE A 244 2.01 8.91 3.99
C ILE A 244 1.08 8.07 3.12
N THR A 245 0.56 6.96 3.68
CA THR A 245 -0.33 6.04 2.97
C THR A 245 -1.50 5.65 3.85
N ALA A 246 -2.66 5.45 3.24
CA ALA A 246 -3.88 5.04 3.90
C ALA A 246 -4.51 3.84 3.19
N LEU A 247 -5.31 3.07 3.93
CA LEU A 247 -6.11 1.98 3.40
C LEU A 247 -7.40 2.55 2.84
N LEU A 248 -7.68 2.27 1.58
CA LEU A 248 -8.86 2.71 0.87
C LEU A 248 -9.72 1.53 0.47
N TYR A 249 -11.03 1.65 0.65
CA TYR A 249 -12.02 0.66 0.24
C TYR A 249 -12.88 1.16 -0.92
N GLY A 250 -13.09 0.28 -1.90
CA GLY A 250 -14.07 0.45 -2.97
C GLY A 250 -15.51 0.26 -2.48
N PRO A 251 -16.51 0.79 -3.21
CA PRO A 251 -17.91 0.69 -2.80
C PRO A 251 -18.42 -0.76 -2.76
N GLY A 252 -18.17 -1.52 -3.80
CA GLY A 252 -18.68 -2.88 -3.90
C GLY A 252 -18.13 -3.85 -2.86
N PHE A 253 -16.88 -3.69 -2.43
CA PHE A 253 -16.32 -4.51 -1.36
C PHE A 253 -17.05 -4.29 -0.04
N ARG A 254 -17.25 -3.02 0.33
CA ARG A 254 -17.94 -2.64 1.57
C ARG A 254 -19.40 -3.09 1.62
N GLU A 255 -20.08 -2.99 0.49
CA GLU A 255 -21.51 -3.31 0.38
C GLU A 255 -21.78 -4.81 0.31
N ARG A 256 -20.98 -5.54 -0.49
CA ARG A 256 -21.16 -6.98 -0.68
C ARG A 256 -20.59 -7.85 0.43
N TYR A 257 -19.49 -7.40 1.06
CA TYR A 257 -18.72 -8.20 2.00
C TYR A 257 -18.38 -7.45 3.28
N PRO A 258 -19.36 -6.91 4.05
CA PRO A 258 -19.08 -6.09 5.23
C PRO A 258 -18.27 -6.83 6.31
N GLU A 259 -18.48 -8.13 6.50
CA GLU A 259 -17.71 -8.94 7.44
C GLU A 259 -16.25 -9.12 6.96
N ALA A 260 -16.03 -9.35 5.68
CA ALA A 260 -14.69 -9.42 5.12
C ALA A 260 -13.99 -8.05 5.18
N ALA A 261 -14.72 -6.94 5.07
CA ALA A 261 -14.17 -5.60 5.23
C ALA A 261 -13.62 -5.36 6.65
N VAL A 262 -14.31 -5.85 7.69
CA VAL A 262 -13.78 -5.85 9.07
C VAL A 262 -12.63 -6.82 9.22
N GLY A 263 -12.77 -8.06 8.69
CA GLY A 263 -11.75 -9.11 8.73
C GLY A 263 -10.44 -8.68 8.07
N PHE A 264 -10.51 -7.94 6.97
CA PHE A 264 -9.33 -7.42 6.28
C PHE A 264 -8.51 -6.47 7.20
N ILE A 265 -9.16 -5.50 7.83
CA ILE A 265 -8.48 -4.58 8.76
C ILE A 265 -7.96 -5.34 9.99
N LYS A 266 -8.73 -6.31 10.51
CA LYS A 266 -8.29 -7.14 11.65
C LYS A 266 -7.01 -7.90 11.31
N ALA A 267 -6.93 -8.55 10.15
CA ALA A 267 -5.74 -9.24 9.66
C ALA A 267 -4.57 -8.26 9.46
N TYR A 268 -4.84 -7.09 8.87
CA TYR A 268 -3.85 -6.04 8.67
C TYR A 268 -3.28 -5.52 10.01
N ILE A 269 -4.12 -5.26 11.02
CA ILE A 269 -3.66 -4.82 12.36
C ILE A 269 -2.75 -5.87 12.99
N ARG A 270 -3.05 -7.17 12.85
CA ARG A 270 -2.16 -8.24 13.32
C ARG A 270 -0.80 -8.18 12.65
N GLY A 271 -0.78 -7.98 11.32
CA GLY A 271 0.46 -7.77 10.57
C GLY A 271 1.23 -6.52 11.02
N ALA A 272 0.53 -5.42 11.30
CA ALA A 272 1.13 -4.18 11.79
C ALA A 272 1.73 -4.34 13.20
N ARG A 273 1.05 -5.03 14.10
CA ARG A 273 1.55 -5.35 15.44
C ARG A 273 2.79 -6.26 15.37
N GLU A 274 2.77 -7.29 14.51
CA GLU A 274 3.93 -8.17 14.30
C GLU A 274 5.10 -7.42 13.68
N TYR A 275 4.85 -6.57 12.67
CA TYR A 275 5.87 -5.69 12.09
C TYR A 275 6.57 -4.88 13.17
N ASN A 276 5.81 -4.18 14.01
CA ASN A 276 6.36 -3.35 15.09
C ASN A 276 7.14 -4.18 16.13
N ALA A 277 6.63 -5.35 16.49
CA ALA A 277 7.30 -6.23 17.44
C ALA A 277 8.68 -6.67 16.91
N ILE A 278 8.76 -7.06 15.63
CA ILE A 278 10.01 -7.49 15.00
C ILE A 278 10.94 -6.30 14.77
N MET A 279 10.43 -5.16 14.28
CA MET A 279 11.27 -3.98 14.02
C MET A 279 11.84 -3.34 15.28
N ASN A 280 11.26 -3.60 16.44
CA ASN A 280 11.78 -3.19 17.75
C ASN A 280 12.63 -4.28 18.45
N SER A 281 12.83 -5.43 17.81
CA SER A 281 13.71 -6.51 18.31
C SER A 281 15.12 -6.42 17.73
N ASP A 282 16.04 -7.22 18.25
CA ASP A 282 17.41 -7.32 17.76
C ASP A 282 17.51 -8.02 16.40
N ASP A 283 16.57 -8.92 16.09
CA ASP A 283 16.52 -9.63 14.80
C ASP A 283 15.35 -9.17 13.93
N ARG A 284 15.62 -8.31 12.96
CA ARG A 284 14.67 -7.79 11.96
C ARG A 284 14.63 -8.63 10.68
N THR A 285 15.47 -9.66 10.59
CA THR A 285 15.60 -10.51 9.39
C THR A 285 14.27 -11.12 8.92
N PRO A 286 13.34 -11.55 9.78
CA PRO A 286 12.04 -12.07 9.32
C PRO A 286 11.25 -11.08 8.45
N VAL A 287 11.23 -9.79 8.82
CA VAL A 287 10.58 -8.74 8.01
C VAL A 287 11.34 -8.51 6.72
N TYR A 288 12.67 -8.45 6.76
CA TYR A 288 13.49 -8.20 5.58
C TYR A 288 13.33 -9.30 4.52
N ARG A 289 13.21 -10.58 4.93
CA ARG A 289 12.95 -11.68 4.01
C ARG A 289 11.59 -11.55 3.32
N ILE A 290 10.55 -11.20 4.06
CA ILE A 290 9.23 -10.95 3.48
C ILE A 290 9.33 -9.79 2.48
N LEU A 291 9.97 -8.69 2.85
CA LEU A 291 10.12 -7.53 1.95
C LEU A 291 10.92 -7.87 0.68
N THR A 292 11.97 -8.71 0.75
CA THR A 292 12.68 -9.16 -0.46
C THR A 292 11.80 -9.96 -1.40
N GLU A 293 10.81 -10.69 -0.90
CA GLU A 293 9.85 -11.42 -1.72
C GLU A 293 8.91 -10.47 -2.47
N TYR A 294 8.34 -9.51 -1.76
CA TYR A 294 7.25 -8.66 -2.26
C TYR A 294 7.68 -7.35 -2.90
N THR A 295 8.91 -6.89 -2.69
CA THR A 295 9.39 -5.62 -3.24
C THR A 295 10.45 -5.81 -4.33
N PRO A 296 10.74 -4.79 -5.15
CA PRO A 296 11.87 -4.82 -6.08
C PRO A 296 13.24 -4.86 -5.41
N ILE A 297 13.32 -4.66 -4.08
CA ILE A 297 14.56 -4.67 -3.32
C ILE A 297 14.94 -6.12 -2.98
N LYS A 298 15.71 -6.77 -3.85
CA LYS A 298 16.06 -8.19 -3.71
C LYS A 298 17.36 -8.45 -2.91
N ASP A 299 18.17 -7.43 -2.72
CA ASP A 299 19.39 -7.51 -1.91
C ASP A 299 19.05 -7.38 -0.42
N LEU A 300 19.12 -8.50 0.31
CA LEU A 300 18.83 -8.52 1.74
C LEU A 300 19.80 -7.64 2.55
N SER A 301 21.02 -7.41 2.06
CA SER A 301 22.05 -6.67 2.79
C SER A 301 21.77 -5.16 2.89
N ILE A 302 20.89 -4.61 2.04
CA ILE A 302 20.53 -3.18 2.08
C ILE A 302 19.56 -2.85 3.22
N TYR A 303 18.70 -3.80 3.63
CA TYR A 303 17.65 -3.53 4.62
C TYR A 303 18.17 -3.07 5.99
N PRO A 304 19.27 -3.64 6.55
CA PRO A 304 19.79 -3.18 7.84
C PRO A 304 20.27 -1.73 7.85
N VAL A 305 20.59 -1.15 6.68
CA VAL A 305 21.08 0.23 6.54
C VAL A 305 20.00 1.21 6.08
N MET A 306 18.84 0.70 5.70
CA MET A 306 17.65 1.50 5.40
C MET A 306 16.95 1.93 6.70
N HIS A 307 16.31 3.09 6.66
CA HIS A 307 15.37 3.49 7.70
C HIS A 307 14.01 2.80 7.46
N PRO A 308 13.44 2.14 8.48
CA PRO A 308 12.17 1.43 8.33
C PRO A 308 11.00 2.40 8.11
N SER A 309 9.96 1.94 7.43
CA SER A 309 8.70 2.66 7.33
C SER A 309 8.00 2.69 8.69
N GLY A 310 7.49 3.84 9.10
CA GLY A 310 6.64 3.94 10.27
C GLY A 310 5.25 3.37 9.98
N ILE A 311 4.84 2.39 10.78
CA ILE A 311 3.51 1.77 10.70
C ILE A 311 2.90 1.81 12.09
N HIS A 312 1.72 2.42 12.25
CA HIS A 312 1.04 2.42 13.55
C HIS A 312 0.57 1.01 13.90
N PRO A 313 0.89 0.46 15.10
CA PRO A 313 0.58 -0.93 15.44
C PRO A 313 -0.91 -1.27 15.35
N ASP A 314 -1.78 -0.31 15.61
CA ASP A 314 -3.23 -0.47 15.51
C ASP A 314 -3.83 0.15 14.25
N ALA A 315 -3.02 0.45 13.23
CA ALA A 315 -3.49 1.04 11.96
C ALA A 315 -4.28 2.36 12.11
N ALA A 316 -4.02 3.12 13.17
CA ALA A 316 -4.72 4.37 13.42
C ALA A 316 -4.42 5.40 12.31
N LEU A 317 -5.46 6.03 11.78
CA LEU A 317 -5.38 7.09 10.78
C LEU A 317 -5.11 8.44 11.47
N ASN A 318 -4.15 9.21 10.98
CA ASN A 318 -3.95 10.60 11.41
C ASN A 318 -4.79 11.54 10.55
N VAL A 319 -6.01 11.82 10.99
CA VAL A 319 -6.96 12.68 10.27
C VAL A 319 -6.45 14.12 10.17
N GLN A 320 -5.79 14.63 11.22
CA GLN A 320 -5.24 16.00 11.22
C GLN A 320 -4.16 16.18 10.13
N SER A 321 -3.36 15.14 9.88
CA SER A 321 -2.39 15.16 8.79
C SER A 321 -3.09 15.23 7.42
N LEU A 322 -4.18 14.48 7.21
CA LEU A 322 -4.96 14.54 5.98
C LEU A 322 -5.58 15.92 5.74
N GLU A 323 -6.09 16.54 6.79
CA GLU A 323 -6.64 17.91 6.73
C GLU A 323 -5.55 18.91 6.36
N ALA A 324 -4.38 18.84 7.00
CA ALA A 324 -3.27 19.74 6.75
C ALA A 324 -2.72 19.61 5.31
N ASP A 325 -2.60 18.40 4.79
CA ASP A 325 -2.16 18.14 3.42
C ASP A 325 -3.17 18.67 2.40
N GLN A 326 -4.45 18.41 2.62
CA GLN A 326 -5.52 18.93 1.77
C GLN A 326 -5.52 20.46 1.75
N ASP A 327 -5.32 21.09 2.91
CA ASP A 327 -5.26 22.55 3.05
C ASP A 327 -4.04 23.12 2.31
N LEU A 328 -2.89 22.44 2.41
CA LEU A 328 -1.70 22.81 1.66
C LEU A 328 -1.96 22.79 0.15
N TRP A 329 -2.48 21.68 -0.39
CA TRP A 329 -2.71 21.56 -1.83
C TRP A 329 -3.83 22.46 -2.35
N ALA A 330 -4.85 22.77 -1.54
CA ALA A 330 -5.85 23.77 -1.88
C ALA A 330 -5.24 25.18 -1.95
N ARG A 331 -4.43 25.56 -0.96
CA ARG A 331 -3.73 26.86 -0.91
C ARG A 331 -2.78 27.04 -2.10
N LEU A 332 -2.11 25.94 -2.52
CA LEU A 332 -1.19 25.96 -3.66
C LEU A 332 -1.88 25.83 -5.03
N GLY A 333 -3.20 25.62 -5.05
CA GLY A 333 -3.98 25.50 -6.27
C GLY A 333 -3.87 24.13 -6.98
N TYR A 334 -3.33 23.11 -6.29
CA TYR A 334 -3.23 21.75 -6.83
C TYR A 334 -4.54 20.98 -6.78
N ILE A 335 -5.44 21.35 -5.87
CA ILE A 335 -6.83 20.86 -5.84
C ILE A 335 -7.79 22.02 -5.96
N PRO A 336 -8.80 21.93 -6.84
CA PRO A 336 -9.75 23.03 -7.07
C PRO A 336 -10.75 23.19 -5.92
N GLN A 337 -11.02 22.12 -5.18
CA GLN A 337 -11.90 22.10 -4.03
C GLN A 337 -11.45 21.00 -3.05
N LYS A 338 -11.70 21.25 -1.77
CA LYS A 338 -11.42 20.26 -0.71
C LYS A 338 -12.45 19.14 -0.73
N ALA A 339 -11.99 17.93 -0.42
CA ALA A 339 -12.87 16.79 -0.12
C ALA A 339 -13.54 16.99 1.25
N ASP A 340 -14.77 16.56 1.38
CA ASP A 340 -15.41 16.44 2.69
C ASP A 340 -14.87 15.19 3.40
N LEU A 341 -13.91 15.40 4.29
CA LEU A 341 -13.27 14.30 5.03
C LEU A 341 -14.21 13.63 6.04
N GLN A 342 -15.27 14.30 6.49
CA GLN A 342 -16.25 13.68 7.39
C GLN A 342 -17.03 12.57 6.68
N THR A 343 -17.32 12.76 5.40
CA THR A 343 -17.97 11.74 4.59
C THR A 343 -16.99 10.75 3.94
N ALA A 344 -15.76 11.19 3.66
CA ALA A 344 -14.73 10.36 3.00
C ALA A 344 -14.10 9.32 3.93
N ILE A 345 -13.97 9.65 5.22
CA ILE A 345 -13.39 8.76 6.23
C ILE A 345 -14.49 7.90 6.85
N ASP A 346 -14.27 6.59 6.86
CA ASP A 346 -15.18 5.62 7.44
C ASP A 346 -14.41 4.64 8.35
N LEU A 347 -14.30 4.98 9.62
CA LEU A 347 -13.55 4.22 10.61
C LEU A 347 -14.35 3.11 11.29
N GLN A 348 -15.61 2.84 10.91
CA GLN A 348 -16.44 1.81 11.55
C GLN A 348 -15.78 0.42 11.44
N TYR A 349 -15.18 0.08 10.30
CA TYR A 349 -14.48 -1.20 10.08
C TYR A 349 -13.25 -1.33 10.98
N TRP A 350 -12.49 -0.26 11.13
CA TRP A 350 -11.32 -0.21 12.00
C TRP A 350 -11.70 -0.32 13.47
N GLN A 351 -12.72 0.41 13.91
CA GLN A 351 -13.22 0.35 15.30
C GLN A 351 -13.71 -1.05 15.66
N GLU A 352 -14.47 -1.67 14.76
CA GLU A 352 -14.97 -3.03 14.96
C GLU A 352 -13.85 -4.06 14.94
N ALA A 353 -12.86 -3.93 14.06
CA ALA A 353 -11.69 -4.80 14.02
C ALA A 353 -10.90 -4.74 15.34
N LEU A 354 -10.66 -3.54 15.89
CA LEU A 354 -10.02 -3.38 17.22
C LEU A 354 -10.85 -4.02 18.33
N ARG A 355 -12.16 -3.77 18.37
CA ARG A 355 -13.04 -4.35 19.36
C ARG A 355 -12.97 -5.88 19.34
N ARG A 356 -12.94 -6.52 18.16
CA ARG A 356 -12.81 -7.98 18.01
C ARG A 356 -11.42 -8.48 18.44
N LEU A 357 -10.36 -7.74 18.19
CA LEU A 357 -9.01 -8.10 18.62
C LEU A 357 -8.82 -7.97 20.13
N ASP A 358 -9.36 -6.93 20.74
CA ASP A 358 -9.20 -6.69 22.20
C ASP A 358 -10.16 -7.55 23.02
N GLY A 359 -11.32 -7.92 22.49
CA GLY A 359 -12.24 -8.88 23.10
C GLY A 359 -11.78 -10.34 23.07
N GLN A 360 -10.69 -10.63 22.35
CA GLN A 360 -10.04 -11.95 22.30
C GLN A 360 -8.83 -12.06 23.27
N ARG A 361 -8.47 -10.97 23.95
CA ARG A 361 -7.45 -10.94 25.01
C ARG A 361 -8.08 -11.14 26.37
#